data_031da1d5231b39087470963f38adb156
#
_entry.id   031da1d5231b39087470963f38adb156
#
_cell.length_a   1.000
_cell.length_b   1.000
_cell.length_c   1.000
_cell.angle_alpha   90.00
_cell.angle_beta   90.00
_cell.angle_gamma   90.00
#
_symmetry.space_group_name_H-M   'P 1'
#
loop_
_entity.id
_entity.type
_entity.pdbx_description
1 polymer ?
#
loop_
_entity_poly.entity_id
_entity_poly.type
_entity_poly.pdbx_seq_one_letter_code
_entity_poly.pdbx_strand_id
1 'polypeptide(L)'
;NEGSFLLMPTSMPHSGIEQNLDYIEALDKRLASIPEVETAIGKWGRVNSALDPAPVQMFENMINYRPECILNEDGKRERFKVNRQGEYLLKDGGVYNPKDGFRLIPSDSLIPDAKGDYFRQWRPEIKNTNDIWQQIVNVTHLPGLTSAPKLQPIEARLVMLSTGMRAPMGIKVYGPDLETIEKAGKAIEKALKEVPSVIPSSVFYDRAVGAPYLEIELNRENMARYGVNVEDLQEILSAAVGGMVLTRTVEGRERFPVRLRYARELRDNPEALGMILVPIATGAQVPLKELADINYTRGAQMIQSENTFLVGYVIFDKLAGKAEVDIVKEASRILEQQIKEGELNLDPGVSYKFAGNYEQQERATSRLMIVVPLALLIVLLVLYFQFKTVTASLIHFS
;
A
#
# COMPACT_ATOMS: atom_id res chain seq x y z
N ASN A 1 6.22 -17.20 -7.00
CA ASN A 1 4.82 -16.92 -6.74
C ASN A 1 4.50 -17.33 -5.30
N GLU A 2 4.00 -16.39 -4.50
CA GLU A 2 3.76 -16.59 -3.06
C GLU A 2 2.37 -17.20 -2.78
N GLY A 3 1.54 -17.45 -3.80
CA GLY A 3 0.17 -17.93 -3.63
C GLY A 3 -0.81 -16.89 -3.10
N SER A 4 -0.36 -15.65 -2.96
CA SER A 4 -1.12 -14.53 -2.40
C SER A 4 -0.84 -13.22 -3.10
N PHE A 5 -1.78 -12.27 -2.95
CA PHE A 5 -1.61 -10.88 -3.33
C PHE A 5 -1.73 -9.98 -2.10
N LEU A 6 -1.12 -8.82 -2.18
CA LEU A 6 -1.29 -7.73 -1.25
C LEU A 6 -1.88 -6.52 -2.00
N LEU A 7 -3.10 -6.17 -1.65
CA LEU A 7 -3.80 -4.99 -2.19
C LEU A 7 -3.71 -3.86 -1.17
N MET A 8 -3.12 -2.72 -1.56
CA MET A 8 -2.84 -1.60 -0.66
C MET A 8 -3.42 -0.28 -1.20
N PRO A 9 -4.74 -0.14 -1.30
CA PRO A 9 -5.35 1.13 -1.67
C PRO A 9 -5.25 2.14 -0.52
N THR A 10 -5.44 3.42 -0.85
CA THR A 10 -5.48 4.50 0.12
C THR A 10 -6.78 5.27 -0.04
N SER A 11 -7.44 5.60 1.06
CA SER A 11 -8.58 6.52 1.02
C SER A 11 -8.12 7.97 0.91
N MET A 12 -9.07 8.85 0.56
CA MET A 12 -8.78 10.27 0.48
C MET A 12 -8.35 10.83 1.84
N PRO A 13 -7.48 11.85 1.88
CA PRO A 13 -6.94 12.41 3.13
C PRO A 13 -8.00 12.87 4.14
N HIS A 14 -9.18 13.23 3.66
CA HIS A 14 -10.30 13.69 4.49
C HIS A 14 -11.24 12.57 4.97
N SER A 15 -10.97 11.31 4.60
CA SER A 15 -11.80 10.18 5.01
C SER A 15 -11.70 9.94 6.51
N GLY A 16 -12.83 9.95 7.18
CA GLY A 16 -12.96 9.68 8.61
C GLY A 16 -12.85 8.18 8.95
N ILE A 17 -12.85 7.89 10.25
CA ILE A 17 -12.76 6.52 10.77
C ILE A 17 -13.91 5.64 10.28
N GLU A 18 -15.14 6.15 10.32
CA GLU A 18 -16.35 5.39 9.92
C GLU A 18 -16.30 5.05 8.43
N GLN A 19 -16.01 6.04 7.60
CA GLN A 19 -15.87 5.80 6.16
C GLN A 19 -14.78 4.78 5.83
N ASN A 20 -13.67 4.79 6.56
CA ASN A 20 -12.60 3.80 6.38
C ASN A 20 -13.03 2.39 6.85
N LEU A 21 -13.85 2.29 7.89
CA LEU A 21 -14.47 1.01 8.30
C LEU A 21 -15.40 0.48 7.22
N ASP A 22 -16.24 1.33 6.64
CA ASP A 22 -17.12 0.95 5.53
C ASP A 22 -16.31 0.48 4.31
N TYR A 23 -15.20 1.16 4.01
CA TYR A 23 -14.32 0.75 2.91
C TYR A 23 -13.68 -0.61 3.14
N ILE A 24 -13.11 -0.90 4.33
CA ILE A 24 -12.47 -2.19 4.58
C ILE A 24 -13.47 -3.33 4.52
N GLU A 25 -14.66 -3.13 5.08
CA GLU A 25 -15.74 -4.09 5.05
C GLU A 25 -16.22 -4.36 3.60
N ALA A 26 -16.37 -3.30 2.81
CA ALA A 26 -16.75 -3.42 1.41
C ALA A 26 -15.67 -4.12 0.57
N LEU A 27 -14.39 -3.81 0.82
CA LEU A 27 -13.28 -4.47 0.14
C LEU A 27 -13.25 -5.96 0.44
N ASP A 28 -13.32 -6.35 1.71
CA ASP A 28 -13.25 -7.75 2.13
C ASP A 28 -14.44 -8.56 1.57
N LYS A 29 -15.66 -8.02 1.62
CA LYS A 29 -16.85 -8.65 1.03
C LYS A 29 -16.73 -8.85 -0.48
N ARG A 30 -16.24 -7.83 -1.21
CA ARG A 30 -16.06 -7.90 -2.66
C ARG A 30 -14.94 -8.86 -3.05
N LEU A 31 -13.83 -8.87 -2.33
CA LEU A 31 -12.74 -9.82 -2.54
C LEU A 31 -13.19 -11.26 -2.30
N ALA A 32 -13.91 -11.50 -1.22
CA ALA A 32 -14.46 -12.82 -0.89
C ALA A 32 -15.52 -13.33 -1.91
N SER A 33 -16.09 -12.43 -2.72
CA SER A 33 -17.02 -12.83 -3.79
C SER A 33 -16.35 -13.42 -5.02
N ILE A 34 -15.03 -13.32 -5.15
CA ILE A 34 -14.27 -13.91 -6.27
C ILE A 34 -14.06 -15.39 -5.97
N PRO A 35 -14.54 -16.32 -6.82
CA PRO A 35 -14.44 -17.76 -6.54
C PRO A 35 -13.00 -18.28 -6.38
N GLU A 36 -12.05 -17.68 -7.08
CA GLU A 36 -10.64 -18.04 -7.02
C GLU A 36 -9.96 -17.55 -5.72
N VAL A 37 -10.57 -16.62 -4.98
CA VAL A 37 -10.07 -16.18 -3.68
C VAL A 37 -10.47 -17.18 -2.61
N GLU A 38 -9.51 -17.61 -1.83
CA GLU A 38 -9.71 -18.53 -0.71
C GLU A 38 -10.00 -17.78 0.58
N THR A 39 -9.14 -16.79 0.88
CA THR A 39 -9.29 -15.90 2.03
C THR A 39 -8.91 -14.49 1.64
N ALA A 40 -9.66 -13.53 2.16
CA ALA A 40 -9.33 -12.11 2.10
C ALA A 40 -9.44 -11.53 3.50
N ILE A 41 -8.37 -10.87 3.95
CA ILE A 41 -8.29 -10.26 5.28
C ILE A 41 -7.74 -8.86 5.11
N GLY A 42 -8.58 -7.88 5.40
CA GLY A 42 -8.20 -6.47 5.41
C GLY A 42 -7.66 -6.04 6.77
N LYS A 43 -6.51 -5.38 6.75
CA LYS A 43 -5.95 -4.63 7.87
C LYS A 43 -6.12 -3.15 7.59
N TRP A 44 -6.61 -2.40 8.57
CA TRP A 44 -6.68 -0.96 8.52
C TRP A 44 -6.33 -0.38 9.89
N GLY A 45 -5.75 0.79 9.89
CA GLY A 45 -5.39 1.54 11.08
C GLY A 45 -3.88 1.76 11.23
N ARG A 46 -3.54 2.63 12.15
CA ARG A 46 -2.15 3.00 12.44
C ARG A 46 -1.57 2.10 13.51
N VAL A 47 -0.36 1.60 13.26
CA VAL A 47 0.47 0.91 14.26
C VAL A 47 1.45 1.90 14.86
N ASN A 48 1.63 1.87 16.16
CA ASN A 48 2.66 2.67 16.84
C ASN A 48 4.04 1.98 16.73
N SER A 49 4.60 2.02 15.53
CA SER A 49 5.88 1.39 15.20
C SER A 49 6.66 2.25 14.20
N ALA A 50 7.95 2.37 14.39
CA ALA A 50 8.85 3.02 13.43
C ALA A 50 9.04 2.21 12.14
N LEU A 51 8.73 0.92 12.16
CA LEU A 51 8.89 0.00 11.02
C LEU A 51 7.64 -0.06 10.11
N ASP A 52 6.53 0.49 10.55
CA ASP A 52 5.28 0.52 9.80
C ASP A 52 4.73 1.97 9.77
N PRO A 53 5.21 2.81 8.85
CA PRO A 53 4.84 4.23 8.78
C PRO A 53 3.47 4.44 8.10
N ALA A 54 2.63 3.41 8.03
CA ALA A 54 1.35 3.47 7.35
C ALA A 54 0.43 4.57 7.94
N PRO A 55 -0.11 5.47 7.11
CA PRO A 55 -1.10 6.43 7.57
C PRO A 55 -2.45 5.74 7.82
N VAL A 56 -3.33 6.40 8.57
CA VAL A 56 -4.68 5.88 8.88
C VAL A 56 -5.52 5.59 7.63
N GLN A 57 -5.21 6.25 6.52
CA GLN A 57 -5.92 6.08 5.25
C GLN A 57 -5.44 4.88 4.42
N MET A 58 -4.39 4.19 4.83
CA MET A 58 -3.86 3.04 4.10
C MET A 58 -4.52 1.74 4.54
N PHE A 59 -4.94 0.97 3.54
CA PHE A 59 -5.43 -0.39 3.73
C PHE A 59 -4.41 -1.40 3.27
N GLU A 60 -4.38 -2.55 3.92
CA GLU A 60 -3.60 -3.72 3.52
C GLU A 60 -4.53 -4.93 3.51
N ASN A 61 -4.96 -5.36 2.34
CA ASN A 61 -5.76 -6.56 2.18
C ASN A 61 -4.87 -7.71 1.70
N MET A 62 -4.69 -8.70 2.55
CA MET A 62 -4.02 -9.95 2.19
C MET A 62 -5.02 -10.89 1.54
N ILE A 63 -4.72 -11.32 0.33
CA ILE A 63 -5.62 -12.10 -0.51
C ILE A 63 -4.93 -13.39 -0.89
N ASN A 64 -5.33 -14.50 -0.29
CA ASN A 64 -4.87 -15.82 -0.69
C ASN A 64 -5.81 -16.36 -1.77
N TYR A 65 -5.25 -16.86 -2.85
CA TYR A 65 -6.03 -17.48 -3.91
C TYR A 65 -5.78 -18.98 -3.99
N ARG A 66 -6.82 -19.70 -4.39
CA ARG A 66 -6.78 -21.14 -4.54
C ARG A 66 -5.78 -21.55 -5.63
N PRO A 67 -5.06 -22.66 -5.47
CA PRO A 67 -4.31 -23.23 -6.57
C PRO A 67 -5.26 -23.61 -7.71
N GLU A 68 -4.77 -23.62 -8.95
CA GLU A 68 -5.58 -23.96 -10.13
C GLU A 68 -6.25 -25.33 -10.00
N CYS A 69 -5.52 -26.32 -9.50
CA CYS A 69 -6.03 -27.64 -9.19
C CYS A 69 -5.91 -27.91 -7.69
N ILE A 70 -6.78 -28.75 -7.17
CA ILE A 70 -6.69 -29.23 -5.78
C ILE A 70 -5.34 -29.92 -5.56
N LEU A 71 -4.70 -29.60 -4.44
CA LEU A 71 -3.43 -30.19 -4.03
C LEU A 71 -3.65 -31.12 -2.83
N ASN A 72 -2.87 -32.18 -2.76
CA ASN A 72 -2.80 -33.06 -1.59
C ASN A 72 -1.90 -32.45 -0.48
N GLU A 73 -1.79 -33.15 0.65
CA GLU A 73 -0.95 -32.71 1.81
C GLU A 73 0.53 -32.50 1.45
N ASP A 74 1.04 -33.18 0.43
CA ASP A 74 2.40 -33.02 -0.09
C ASP A 74 2.56 -31.83 -1.06
N GLY A 75 1.50 -31.08 -1.34
CA GLY A 75 1.48 -29.98 -2.31
C GLY A 75 1.47 -30.44 -3.77
N LYS A 76 1.17 -31.71 -4.05
CA LYS A 76 1.05 -32.24 -5.41
C LYS A 76 -0.40 -32.22 -5.86
N ARG A 77 -0.62 -32.03 -7.18
CA ARG A 77 -1.97 -32.07 -7.76
C ARG A 77 -2.62 -33.40 -7.47
N GLU A 78 -3.83 -33.38 -6.95
CA GLU A 78 -4.62 -34.57 -6.64
C GLU A 78 -5.61 -34.88 -7.76
N ARG A 79 -5.86 -36.19 -8.00
CA ARG A 79 -6.81 -36.66 -9.00
C ARG A 79 -8.04 -37.20 -8.33
N PHE A 80 -9.19 -37.00 -9.00
CA PHE A 80 -10.49 -37.40 -8.49
C PHE A 80 -11.23 -38.25 -9.51
N LYS A 81 -12.09 -39.11 -8.99
CA LYS A 81 -12.85 -40.11 -9.79
C LYS A 81 -13.81 -39.41 -10.73
N VAL A 82 -13.74 -39.81 -12.01
CA VAL A 82 -14.64 -39.36 -13.06
C VAL A 82 -15.36 -40.59 -13.70
N ASN A 83 -16.57 -40.37 -14.18
CA ASN A 83 -17.30 -41.37 -14.96
C ASN A 83 -16.86 -41.36 -16.44
N ARG A 84 -17.46 -42.19 -17.27
CA ARG A 84 -17.14 -42.30 -18.72
C ARG A 84 -17.48 -41.03 -19.51
N GLN A 85 -18.34 -40.15 -18.97
CA GLN A 85 -18.74 -38.89 -19.56
C GLN A 85 -17.78 -37.74 -19.14
N GLY A 86 -16.81 -37.98 -18.23
CA GLY A 86 -15.90 -36.99 -17.72
C GLY A 86 -16.50 -36.16 -16.57
N GLU A 87 -17.55 -36.63 -15.91
CA GLU A 87 -18.18 -35.98 -14.77
C GLU A 87 -17.56 -36.46 -13.46
N TYR A 88 -17.29 -35.59 -12.55
CA TYR A 88 -16.72 -35.92 -11.23
C TYR A 88 -17.79 -36.56 -10.34
N LEU A 89 -17.43 -37.67 -9.70
CA LEU A 89 -18.30 -38.37 -8.75
C LEU A 89 -18.13 -37.79 -7.36
N LEU A 90 -19.23 -37.43 -6.71
CA LEU A 90 -19.24 -36.88 -5.36
C LEU A 90 -19.52 -37.98 -4.33
N LYS A 91 -19.06 -37.79 -3.09
CA LYS A 91 -19.26 -38.74 -1.98
C LYS A 91 -20.71 -38.89 -1.58
N ASP A 92 -21.55 -37.90 -1.83
CA ASP A 92 -23.01 -37.94 -1.60
C ASP A 92 -23.79 -38.70 -2.68
N GLY A 93 -23.10 -39.26 -3.69
CA GLY A 93 -23.70 -39.95 -4.83
C GLY A 93 -24.09 -39.04 -5.99
N GLY A 94 -23.88 -37.74 -5.85
CA GLY A 94 -24.09 -36.77 -6.93
C GLY A 94 -22.97 -36.79 -7.96
N VAL A 95 -23.20 -36.08 -9.07
CA VAL A 95 -22.19 -35.84 -10.11
C VAL A 95 -22.02 -34.35 -10.38
N TYR A 96 -20.82 -33.98 -10.77
CA TYR A 96 -20.52 -32.63 -11.21
C TYR A 96 -19.88 -32.64 -12.60
N ASN A 97 -20.49 -31.93 -13.52
CA ASN A 97 -19.98 -31.79 -14.89
C ASN A 97 -19.43 -30.33 -15.05
N PRO A 98 -18.14 -30.16 -15.27
CA PRO A 98 -17.55 -28.81 -15.48
C PRO A 98 -18.13 -28.08 -16.71
N LYS A 99 -18.75 -28.79 -17.67
CA LYS A 99 -19.37 -28.21 -18.86
C LYS A 99 -20.73 -27.55 -18.59
N ASP A 100 -21.39 -27.92 -17.50
CA ASP A 100 -22.69 -27.36 -17.11
C ASP A 100 -22.55 -25.99 -16.35
N GLY A 101 -21.33 -25.51 -16.20
CA GLY A 101 -21.00 -24.27 -15.55
C GLY A 101 -20.04 -24.46 -14.37
N PHE A 102 -19.34 -23.40 -14.02
CA PHE A 102 -18.40 -23.42 -12.92
C PHE A 102 -19.13 -23.47 -11.56
N ARG A 103 -18.73 -24.42 -10.74
CA ARG A 103 -19.10 -24.50 -9.33
C ARG A 103 -17.87 -24.93 -8.51
N LEU A 104 -17.59 -24.22 -7.46
CA LEU A 104 -16.55 -24.60 -6.50
C LEU A 104 -17.04 -25.80 -5.70
N ILE A 105 -16.35 -26.93 -5.81
CA ILE A 105 -16.65 -28.16 -5.07
C ILE A 105 -15.57 -28.31 -3.99
N PRO A 106 -15.95 -28.44 -2.71
CA PRO A 106 -15.01 -28.74 -1.64
C PRO A 106 -14.26 -30.06 -1.91
N SER A 107 -12.96 -30.08 -1.62
CA SER A 107 -12.11 -31.26 -1.85
C SER A 107 -12.58 -32.50 -1.10
N ASP A 108 -13.17 -32.31 0.08
CA ASP A 108 -13.73 -33.37 0.92
C ASP A 108 -15.00 -34.01 0.34
N SER A 109 -15.68 -33.33 -0.59
CA SER A 109 -16.85 -33.87 -1.31
C SER A 109 -16.48 -34.71 -2.52
N LEU A 110 -15.25 -34.62 -3.00
CA LEU A 110 -14.74 -35.38 -4.14
C LEU A 110 -14.19 -36.75 -3.71
N ILE A 111 -14.20 -37.74 -4.62
CA ILE A 111 -13.65 -39.09 -4.38
C ILE A 111 -12.26 -39.15 -4.97
N PRO A 112 -11.17 -39.26 -4.15
CA PRO A 112 -9.82 -39.39 -4.67
C PRO A 112 -9.64 -40.67 -5.51
N ASP A 113 -8.96 -40.54 -6.66
CA ASP A 113 -8.65 -41.65 -7.54
C ASP A 113 -7.42 -41.36 -8.39
N ALA A 114 -6.35 -42.13 -8.21
CA ALA A 114 -5.09 -41.96 -8.93
C ALA A 114 -5.24 -42.08 -10.48
N LYS A 115 -6.29 -42.75 -10.95
CA LYS A 115 -6.60 -42.88 -12.39
C LYS A 115 -7.62 -41.84 -12.89
N GLY A 116 -8.10 -40.98 -12.00
CA GLY A 116 -9.07 -39.94 -12.33
C GLY A 116 -8.44 -38.70 -12.96
N ASP A 117 -9.20 -37.64 -12.98
CA ASP A 117 -8.78 -36.32 -13.52
C ASP A 117 -8.47 -35.27 -12.44
N TYR A 118 -7.70 -34.25 -12.80
CA TYR A 118 -7.42 -33.12 -11.92
C TYR A 118 -8.65 -32.22 -11.85
N PHE A 119 -9.10 -31.90 -10.64
CA PHE A 119 -10.20 -30.97 -10.45
C PHE A 119 -9.69 -29.54 -10.47
N ARG A 120 -10.21 -28.73 -11.42
CA ARG A 120 -9.85 -27.33 -11.59
C ARG A 120 -10.73 -26.45 -10.70
N GLN A 121 -10.09 -25.61 -9.85
CA GLN A 121 -10.78 -24.71 -8.92
C GLN A 121 -10.99 -23.29 -9.47
N TRP A 122 -10.43 -22.97 -10.63
CA TRP A 122 -10.60 -21.68 -11.28
C TRP A 122 -11.66 -21.75 -12.39
N ARG A 123 -12.38 -20.64 -12.57
CA ARG A 123 -13.31 -20.46 -13.67
C ARG A 123 -12.61 -20.65 -15.02
N PRO A 124 -13.31 -21.07 -16.07
CA PRO A 124 -12.73 -21.34 -17.40
C PRO A 124 -11.99 -20.13 -18.01
N GLU A 125 -12.48 -18.93 -17.77
CA GLU A 125 -11.91 -17.68 -18.25
C GLU A 125 -10.61 -17.26 -17.54
N ILE A 126 -10.36 -17.76 -16.34
CA ILE A 126 -9.17 -17.46 -15.54
C ILE A 126 -8.06 -18.43 -15.92
N LYS A 127 -7.04 -17.96 -16.63
CA LYS A 127 -5.96 -18.82 -17.15
C LYS A 127 -4.67 -18.72 -16.36
N ASN A 128 -4.48 -17.61 -15.65
CA ASN A 128 -3.27 -17.33 -14.88
C ASN A 128 -3.57 -16.38 -13.72
N THR A 129 -2.59 -16.16 -12.86
CA THR A 129 -2.74 -15.29 -11.69
C THR A 129 -2.96 -13.81 -12.02
N ASN A 130 -2.59 -13.36 -13.24
CA ASN A 130 -2.89 -11.99 -13.66
C ASN A 130 -4.39 -11.81 -13.92
N ASP A 131 -5.06 -12.84 -14.42
CA ASP A 131 -6.51 -12.80 -14.63
C ASP A 131 -7.24 -12.68 -13.28
N ILE A 132 -6.77 -13.39 -12.23
CA ILE A 132 -7.30 -13.23 -10.86
C ILE A 132 -7.07 -11.79 -10.37
N TRP A 133 -5.85 -11.26 -10.55
CA TRP A 133 -5.56 -9.87 -10.18
C TRP A 133 -6.47 -8.87 -10.89
N GLN A 134 -6.76 -9.10 -12.17
CA GLN A 134 -7.69 -8.24 -12.91
C GLN A 134 -9.11 -8.29 -12.33
N GLN A 135 -9.58 -9.46 -11.88
CA GLN A 135 -10.85 -9.56 -11.16
C GLN A 135 -10.81 -8.78 -9.85
N ILE A 136 -9.71 -8.88 -9.10
CA ILE A 136 -9.51 -8.11 -7.85
C ILE A 136 -9.62 -6.61 -8.13
N VAL A 137 -8.90 -6.08 -9.12
CA VAL A 137 -8.96 -4.66 -9.51
C VAL A 137 -10.38 -4.24 -9.86
N ASN A 138 -11.09 -5.05 -10.64
CA ASN A 138 -12.45 -4.73 -11.09
C ASN A 138 -13.44 -4.61 -9.91
N VAL A 139 -13.38 -5.54 -8.95
CA VAL A 139 -14.33 -5.54 -7.82
C VAL A 139 -13.95 -4.55 -6.72
N THR A 140 -12.68 -4.17 -6.60
CA THR A 140 -12.19 -3.26 -5.56
C THR A 140 -12.21 -1.80 -5.96
N HIS A 141 -12.66 -1.49 -7.18
CA HIS A 141 -12.85 -0.09 -7.60
C HIS A 141 -14.00 0.55 -6.81
N LEU A 142 -13.65 1.36 -5.82
CA LEU A 142 -14.58 2.11 -4.97
C LEU A 142 -14.31 3.60 -5.10
N PRO A 143 -15.35 4.45 -5.21
CA PRO A 143 -15.20 5.90 -5.15
C PRO A 143 -14.52 6.31 -3.84
N GLY A 144 -13.51 7.17 -3.93
CA GLY A 144 -12.76 7.64 -2.76
C GLY A 144 -11.59 6.75 -2.33
N LEU A 145 -11.35 5.63 -3.03
CA LEU A 145 -10.13 4.84 -2.89
C LEU A 145 -9.22 5.00 -4.11
N THR A 146 -7.91 5.01 -3.88
CA THR A 146 -6.92 4.92 -4.97
C THR A 146 -6.88 3.51 -5.54
N SER A 147 -6.39 3.38 -6.76
CA SER A 147 -5.93 2.09 -7.28
C SER A 147 -4.68 1.63 -6.50
N ALA A 148 -4.38 0.34 -6.60
CA ALA A 148 -3.18 -0.23 -6.01
C ALA A 148 -2.40 -1.03 -7.06
N PRO A 149 -1.06 -0.97 -7.05
CA PRO A 149 -0.24 -1.82 -7.91
C PRO A 149 -0.36 -3.29 -7.49
N LYS A 150 -0.07 -4.19 -8.45
CA LYS A 150 -0.01 -5.62 -8.14
C LYS A 150 1.22 -5.91 -7.30
N LEU A 151 1.01 -6.35 -6.07
CA LEU A 151 2.07 -6.72 -5.14
C LEU A 151 1.83 -8.11 -4.56
N GLN A 152 2.92 -8.75 -4.17
CA GLN A 152 2.92 -9.94 -3.31
C GLN A 152 3.44 -9.56 -1.92
N PRO A 153 3.04 -10.23 -0.82
CA PRO A 153 3.35 -9.79 0.53
C PRO A 153 4.85 -9.60 0.83
N ILE A 154 5.69 -10.56 0.43
CA ILE A 154 7.15 -10.50 0.66
C ILE A 154 7.78 -9.44 -0.24
N GLU A 155 7.42 -9.42 -1.53
CA GLU A 155 7.88 -8.43 -2.50
C GLU A 155 7.52 -7.00 -2.04
N ALA A 156 6.29 -6.78 -1.62
CA ALA A 156 5.84 -5.49 -1.11
C ALA A 156 6.68 -5.02 0.08
N ARG A 157 6.95 -5.90 1.04
CA ARG A 157 7.78 -5.58 2.21
C ARG A 157 9.21 -5.22 1.81
N LEU A 158 9.83 -5.97 0.89
CA LEU A 158 11.16 -5.67 0.39
C LEU A 158 11.22 -4.33 -0.33
N VAL A 159 10.24 -4.04 -1.20
CA VAL A 159 10.14 -2.77 -1.91
C VAL A 159 9.96 -1.61 -0.93
N MET A 160 9.03 -1.70 0.00
CA MET A 160 8.77 -0.64 0.99
C MET A 160 9.99 -0.34 1.85
N LEU A 161 10.70 -1.36 2.32
CA LEU A 161 11.90 -1.19 3.15
C LEU A 161 13.09 -0.62 2.36
N SER A 162 13.21 -0.96 1.08
CA SER A 162 14.34 -0.51 0.25
C SER A 162 14.12 0.86 -0.40
N THR A 163 12.90 1.24 -0.71
CA THR A 163 12.57 2.44 -1.49
C THR A 163 11.74 3.47 -0.73
N GLY A 164 11.07 3.07 0.35
CA GLY A 164 10.07 3.88 1.06
C GLY A 164 8.72 3.96 0.35
N MET A 165 8.57 3.34 -0.83
CA MET A 165 7.37 3.39 -1.67
C MET A 165 6.56 2.10 -1.59
N ARG A 166 5.25 2.21 -1.87
CA ARG A 166 4.29 1.09 -1.91
C ARG A 166 4.10 0.52 -3.32
N ALA A 167 5.04 0.75 -4.21
CA ALA A 167 5.00 0.29 -5.59
C ALA A 167 6.41 -0.09 -6.06
N PRO A 168 6.54 -1.02 -7.03
CA PRO A 168 7.83 -1.41 -7.58
C PRO A 168 8.56 -0.26 -8.26
N MET A 169 7.82 0.72 -8.77
CA MET A 169 8.35 1.90 -9.45
C MET A 169 7.66 3.17 -8.99
N GLY A 170 8.40 4.27 -8.94
CA GLY A 170 7.87 5.58 -8.62
C GLY A 170 8.89 6.69 -8.86
N ILE A 171 8.44 7.90 -8.60
CA ILE A 171 9.26 9.10 -8.62
C ILE A 171 9.22 9.71 -7.22
N LYS A 172 10.38 9.97 -6.66
CA LYS A 172 10.58 10.77 -5.47
C LYS A 172 10.64 12.24 -5.88
N VAL A 173 9.79 13.05 -5.28
CA VAL A 173 9.71 14.49 -5.53
C VAL A 173 10.18 15.22 -4.27
N TYR A 174 11.22 16.00 -4.39
CA TYR A 174 11.81 16.78 -3.30
C TYR A 174 11.48 18.25 -3.49
N GLY A 175 11.26 18.97 -2.39
CA GLY A 175 10.95 20.39 -2.45
C GLY A 175 11.15 21.06 -1.09
N PRO A 176 11.06 22.40 -1.05
CA PRO A 176 11.28 23.17 0.18
C PRO A 176 10.14 23.03 1.19
N ASP A 177 8.93 22.77 0.74
CA ASP A 177 7.72 22.64 1.54
C ASP A 177 6.73 21.62 0.92
N LEU A 178 5.74 21.19 1.71
CA LEU A 178 4.78 20.17 1.31
C LEU A 178 3.83 20.64 0.20
N GLU A 179 3.48 21.92 0.14
CA GLU A 179 2.56 22.46 -0.88
C GLU A 179 3.22 22.46 -2.25
N THR A 180 4.48 22.88 -2.30
CA THR A 180 5.30 22.86 -3.52
C THR A 180 5.51 21.44 -4.02
N ILE A 181 5.80 20.48 -3.10
CA ILE A 181 5.90 19.06 -3.44
C ILE A 181 4.57 18.50 -3.96
N GLU A 182 3.44 18.86 -3.33
CA GLU A 182 2.13 18.40 -3.77
C GLU A 182 1.77 18.92 -5.16
N LYS A 183 2.04 20.18 -5.44
CA LYS A 183 1.82 20.78 -6.76
C LYS A 183 2.65 20.07 -7.83
N ALA A 184 3.93 19.88 -7.57
CA ALA A 184 4.83 19.16 -8.47
C ALA A 184 4.44 17.68 -8.64
N GLY A 185 4.09 17.00 -7.55
CA GLY A 185 3.65 15.62 -7.57
C GLY A 185 2.40 15.39 -8.42
N LYS A 186 1.40 16.28 -8.31
CA LYS A 186 0.20 16.26 -9.16
C LYS A 186 0.51 16.54 -10.64
N ALA A 187 1.44 17.45 -10.90
CA ALA A 187 1.85 17.74 -12.28
C ALA A 187 2.58 16.54 -12.91
N ILE A 188 3.49 15.90 -12.17
CA ILE A 188 4.20 14.68 -12.60
C ILE A 188 3.21 13.50 -12.74
N GLU A 189 2.22 13.35 -11.84
CA GLU A 189 1.17 12.34 -11.96
C GLU A 189 0.43 12.48 -13.29
N LYS A 190 0.06 13.69 -13.66
CA LYS A 190 -0.62 13.96 -14.95
C LYS A 190 0.26 13.59 -16.12
N ALA A 191 1.52 14.02 -16.12
CA ALA A 191 2.48 13.76 -17.18
C ALA A 191 2.77 12.24 -17.34
N LEU A 192 2.91 11.49 -16.24
CA LEU A 192 3.14 10.04 -16.29
C LEU A 192 1.96 9.27 -16.88
N LYS A 193 0.73 9.74 -16.75
CA LYS A 193 -0.45 9.10 -17.36
C LYS A 193 -0.41 9.10 -18.89
N GLU A 194 0.40 9.98 -19.48
CA GLU A 194 0.57 10.10 -20.93
C GLU A 194 1.71 9.19 -21.46
N VAL A 195 2.47 8.54 -20.58
CA VAL A 195 3.56 7.64 -20.95
C VAL A 195 2.99 6.31 -21.47
N PRO A 196 3.24 5.91 -22.74
CA PRO A 196 2.60 4.73 -23.33
C PRO A 196 2.90 3.39 -22.66
N SER A 197 4.03 3.28 -21.97
CA SER A 197 4.45 2.04 -21.28
C SER A 197 3.97 1.92 -19.84
N VAL A 198 3.32 2.96 -19.33
CA VAL A 198 2.76 3.03 -17.97
C VAL A 198 1.28 2.70 -18.01
N ILE A 199 0.77 2.05 -16.97
CA ILE A 199 -0.67 1.83 -16.80
C ILE A 199 -1.30 3.12 -16.21
N PRO A 200 -2.09 3.91 -16.96
CA PRO A 200 -2.55 5.21 -16.47
C PRO A 200 -3.37 5.16 -15.18
N SER A 201 -4.15 4.08 -14.98
CA SER A 201 -4.96 3.88 -13.77
C SER A 201 -4.14 3.55 -12.53
N SER A 202 -2.87 3.14 -12.70
CA SER A 202 -1.96 2.85 -11.58
C SER A 202 -1.17 4.07 -11.12
N VAL A 203 -1.19 5.16 -11.90
CA VAL A 203 -0.41 6.36 -11.60
C VAL A 203 -1.16 7.23 -10.61
N PHE A 204 -0.55 7.47 -9.45
CA PHE A 204 -1.06 8.47 -8.52
C PHE A 204 0.05 9.07 -7.64
N TYR A 205 -0.14 10.32 -7.26
CA TYR A 205 0.66 11.01 -6.26
C TYR A 205 0.12 10.68 -4.87
N ASP A 206 1.01 10.23 -3.98
CA ASP A 206 0.67 9.93 -2.58
C ASP A 206 0.50 11.25 -1.82
N ARG A 207 -0.74 11.69 -1.67
CA ARG A 207 -1.09 13.03 -1.20
C ARG A 207 -0.59 13.28 0.20
N ALA A 208 0.26 14.28 0.36
CA ALA A 208 0.83 14.67 1.63
C ALA A 208 -0.03 15.68 2.40
N VAL A 209 -0.83 16.49 1.70
CA VAL A 209 -1.64 17.58 2.28
C VAL A 209 -3.13 17.32 2.08
N GLY A 210 -3.94 17.80 3.01
CA GLY A 210 -5.40 17.73 2.90
C GLY A 210 -6.09 16.97 4.03
N ALA A 211 -5.33 16.47 5.02
CA ALA A 211 -5.94 15.95 6.24
C ALA A 211 -6.67 17.08 6.99
N PRO A 212 -7.92 16.87 7.42
CA PRO A 212 -8.62 17.86 8.23
C PRO A 212 -8.05 17.84 9.65
N TYR A 213 -7.67 18.99 10.12
CA TYR A 213 -7.32 19.22 11.52
C TYR A 213 -8.39 20.09 12.17
N LEU A 214 -8.69 19.77 13.40
CA LEU A 214 -9.50 20.62 14.26
C LEU A 214 -8.55 21.37 15.18
N GLU A 215 -8.33 22.65 14.89
CA GLU A 215 -7.46 23.53 15.68
C GLU A 215 -8.28 24.27 16.73
N ILE A 216 -7.78 24.26 17.95
CA ILE A 216 -8.36 25.00 19.09
C ILE A 216 -7.40 26.12 19.41
N GLU A 217 -7.71 27.32 18.92
CA GLU A 217 -6.90 28.51 19.10
C GLU A 217 -7.32 29.24 20.38
N LEU A 218 -6.39 29.37 21.34
CA LEU A 218 -6.68 29.91 22.65
C LEU A 218 -6.78 31.43 22.61
N ASN A 219 -7.93 31.96 23.05
CA ASN A 219 -8.12 33.40 23.22
C ASN A 219 -7.56 33.87 24.58
N ARG A 220 -6.32 34.31 24.57
CA ARG A 220 -5.59 34.70 25.79
C ARG A 220 -6.21 35.88 26.56
N GLU A 221 -6.87 36.79 25.84
CA GLU A 221 -7.55 37.92 26.49
C GLU A 221 -8.77 37.45 27.28
N ASN A 222 -9.59 36.61 26.69
CA ASN A 222 -10.73 36.05 27.37
C ASN A 222 -10.31 35.12 28.52
N MET A 223 -9.27 34.32 28.32
CA MET A 223 -8.72 33.46 29.38
C MET A 223 -8.28 34.32 30.59
N ALA A 224 -7.61 35.44 30.35
CA ALA A 224 -7.20 36.36 31.42
C ALA A 224 -8.41 36.97 32.16
N ARG A 225 -9.49 37.32 31.46
CA ARG A 225 -10.75 37.81 32.07
C ARG A 225 -11.39 36.79 33.00
N TYR A 226 -11.35 35.51 32.63
CA TYR A 226 -11.92 34.42 33.43
C TYR A 226 -10.91 33.85 34.46
N GLY A 227 -9.65 34.31 34.45
CA GLY A 227 -8.60 33.80 35.33
C GLY A 227 -8.21 32.35 35.06
N VAL A 228 -8.26 31.94 33.80
CA VAL A 228 -7.88 30.59 33.35
C VAL A 228 -6.45 30.59 32.82
N ASN A 229 -5.61 29.71 33.31
CA ASN A 229 -4.25 29.52 32.80
C ASN A 229 -4.25 28.59 31.56
N VAL A 230 -3.26 28.75 30.69
CA VAL A 230 -3.10 27.94 29.51
C VAL A 230 -2.90 26.44 29.87
N GLU A 231 -2.11 26.17 30.91
CA GLU A 231 -1.81 24.82 31.38
C GLU A 231 -3.07 24.10 31.84
N ASP A 232 -3.91 24.76 32.68
CA ASP A 232 -5.16 24.21 33.18
C ASP A 232 -6.13 23.85 32.02
N LEU A 233 -6.23 24.77 31.03
CA LEU A 233 -7.06 24.54 29.85
C LEU A 233 -6.56 23.40 28.98
N GLN A 234 -5.25 23.33 28.77
CA GLN A 234 -4.63 22.22 27.99
C GLN A 234 -4.80 20.88 28.68
N GLU A 235 -4.73 20.81 30.02
CA GLU A 235 -4.97 19.57 30.75
C GLU A 235 -6.43 19.10 30.56
N ILE A 236 -7.40 20.02 30.65
CA ILE A 236 -8.80 19.72 30.44
C ILE A 236 -9.03 19.22 29.00
N LEU A 237 -8.48 19.91 28.00
CA LEU A 237 -8.61 19.49 26.60
C LEU A 237 -7.95 18.15 26.35
N SER A 238 -6.79 17.90 26.93
CA SER A 238 -6.10 16.61 26.81
C SER A 238 -6.92 15.48 27.43
N ALA A 239 -7.54 15.70 28.58
CA ALA A 239 -8.40 14.72 29.22
C ALA A 239 -9.73 14.53 28.47
N ALA A 240 -10.42 15.62 28.15
CA ALA A 240 -11.76 15.57 27.54
C ALA A 240 -11.73 15.06 26.10
N VAL A 241 -10.81 15.55 25.26
CA VAL A 241 -10.75 15.24 23.84
C VAL A 241 -9.80 14.08 23.54
N GLY A 242 -8.56 14.18 24.02
CA GLY A 242 -7.50 13.18 23.77
C GLY A 242 -7.67 11.89 24.59
N GLY A 243 -8.10 12.06 25.83
CA GLY A 243 -8.18 11.02 26.83
C GLY A 243 -6.87 10.84 27.61
N MET A 244 -6.96 11.00 28.93
CA MET A 244 -5.85 10.84 29.87
C MET A 244 -5.81 9.41 30.38
N VAL A 245 -4.62 8.81 30.41
CA VAL A 245 -4.42 7.49 31.06
C VAL A 245 -4.25 7.72 32.56
N LEU A 246 -5.24 7.30 33.35
CA LEU A 246 -5.22 7.42 34.83
C LEU A 246 -4.34 6.37 35.46
N THR A 247 -4.45 5.13 34.99
CA THR A 247 -3.73 3.98 35.53
C THR A 247 -3.68 2.84 34.50
N ARG A 248 -3.06 1.74 34.86
CA ARG A 248 -3.03 0.51 34.06
C ARG A 248 -3.47 -0.67 34.92
N THR A 249 -4.38 -1.48 34.41
CA THR A 249 -4.71 -2.77 35.00
C THR A 249 -3.68 -3.82 34.57
N VAL A 250 -3.51 -4.83 35.42
CA VAL A 250 -2.63 -5.97 35.21
C VAL A 250 -3.49 -7.22 35.17
N GLU A 251 -3.61 -7.83 33.99
CA GLU A 251 -4.39 -9.06 33.79
C GLU A 251 -3.45 -10.16 33.25
N GLY A 252 -2.91 -10.94 34.18
CA GLY A 252 -1.87 -11.90 33.84
C GLY A 252 -0.59 -11.22 33.34
N ARG A 253 -0.24 -11.43 32.07
CA ARG A 253 0.92 -10.79 31.40
C ARG A 253 0.57 -9.46 30.73
N GLU A 254 -0.70 -9.16 30.55
CA GLU A 254 -1.16 -8.00 29.82
C GLU A 254 -1.32 -6.78 30.73
N ARG A 255 -1.19 -5.62 30.11
CA ARG A 255 -1.28 -4.30 30.76
C ARG A 255 -2.24 -3.42 29.96
N PHE A 256 -3.42 -3.16 30.52
CA PHE A 256 -4.43 -2.34 29.85
C PHE A 256 -4.46 -0.93 30.45
N PRO A 257 -4.38 0.13 29.62
CA PRO A 257 -4.52 1.49 30.12
C PRO A 257 -6.01 1.79 30.44
N VAL A 258 -6.25 2.30 31.63
CA VAL A 258 -7.54 2.90 32.00
C VAL A 258 -7.53 4.36 31.59
N ARG A 259 -8.31 4.71 30.56
CA ARG A 259 -8.34 6.05 29.97
C ARG A 259 -9.61 6.79 30.36
N LEU A 260 -9.46 7.99 30.92
CA LEU A 260 -10.56 8.92 31.12
C LEU A 260 -10.72 9.81 29.88
N ARG A 261 -11.94 9.91 29.36
CA ARG A 261 -12.24 10.70 28.17
C ARG A 261 -13.74 11.01 28.12
N TYR A 262 -14.12 12.14 27.52
CA TYR A 262 -15.53 12.40 27.26
C TYR A 262 -16.15 11.39 26.31
N ALA A 263 -17.44 11.12 26.47
CA ALA A 263 -18.20 10.32 25.53
C ALA A 263 -18.11 10.92 24.11
N ARG A 264 -18.25 10.09 23.08
CA ARG A 264 -18.02 10.51 21.70
C ARG A 264 -18.92 11.66 21.28
N GLU A 265 -20.16 11.61 21.66
CA GLU A 265 -21.22 12.57 21.34
C GLU A 265 -20.93 13.98 21.86
N LEU A 266 -20.07 14.08 22.88
CA LEU A 266 -19.66 15.36 23.49
C LEU A 266 -18.39 15.95 22.88
N ARG A 267 -17.80 15.31 21.84
CA ARG A 267 -16.53 15.71 21.25
C ARG A 267 -16.37 15.39 19.75
N ASP A 268 -17.43 15.03 19.06
CA ASP A 268 -17.39 14.60 17.65
C ASP A 268 -17.58 15.75 16.65
N ASN A 269 -17.95 16.93 17.13
CA ASN A 269 -18.10 18.13 16.31
C ASN A 269 -17.64 19.40 17.06
N PRO A 270 -17.34 20.52 16.35
CA PRO A 270 -16.89 21.76 16.96
C PRO A 270 -17.87 22.36 17.96
N GLU A 271 -19.17 22.23 17.71
CA GLU A 271 -20.23 22.75 18.57
C GLU A 271 -20.22 22.03 19.94
N ALA A 272 -20.15 20.70 19.93
CA ALA A 272 -20.03 19.91 21.14
C ALA A 272 -18.74 20.19 21.90
N LEU A 273 -17.62 20.33 21.20
CA LEU A 273 -16.34 20.72 21.79
C LEU A 273 -16.41 22.11 22.43
N GLY A 274 -17.05 23.07 21.76
CA GLY A 274 -17.24 24.41 22.29
C GLY A 274 -18.05 24.47 23.59
N MET A 275 -18.84 23.43 23.88
CA MET A 275 -19.64 23.31 25.11
C MET A 275 -18.93 22.60 26.26
N ILE A 276 -17.68 22.15 26.08
CA ILE A 276 -16.86 21.60 27.16
C ILE A 276 -16.72 22.65 28.26
N LEU A 277 -17.07 22.29 29.49
CA LEU A 277 -17.03 23.18 30.61
C LEU A 277 -15.65 23.24 31.25
N VAL A 278 -15.14 24.45 31.39
CA VAL A 278 -13.82 24.77 31.96
C VAL A 278 -14.06 25.43 33.33
N PRO A 279 -13.60 24.82 34.43
CA PRO A 279 -13.71 25.46 35.76
C PRO A 279 -12.80 26.67 35.83
N ILE A 280 -13.30 27.72 36.49
CA ILE A 280 -12.55 28.95 36.74
C ILE A 280 -12.30 29.15 38.25
N ALA A 281 -11.36 30.04 38.58
CA ALA A 281 -10.92 30.25 39.98
C ALA A 281 -12.05 30.61 40.98
N THR A 282 -13.17 31.14 40.50
CA THR A 282 -14.34 31.46 41.33
C THR A 282 -15.25 30.27 41.65
N GLY A 283 -14.95 29.11 41.11
CA GLY A 283 -15.80 27.87 41.21
C GLY A 283 -16.89 27.78 40.17
N ALA A 284 -17.08 28.78 39.31
CA ALA A 284 -18.00 28.72 38.18
C ALA A 284 -17.40 27.93 37.03
N GLN A 285 -18.20 27.59 36.01
CA GLN A 285 -17.77 26.88 34.81
C GLN A 285 -18.10 27.74 33.59
N VAL A 286 -17.18 27.81 32.64
CA VAL A 286 -17.28 28.57 31.40
C VAL A 286 -17.15 27.62 30.21
N PRO A 287 -18.02 27.73 29.17
CA PRO A 287 -17.88 26.93 27.96
C PRO A 287 -16.57 27.26 27.24
N LEU A 288 -15.93 26.24 26.66
CA LEU A 288 -14.66 26.37 25.91
C LEU A 288 -14.74 27.45 24.80
N LYS A 289 -15.87 27.56 24.11
CA LYS A 289 -16.08 28.57 23.07
C LYS A 289 -15.88 30.02 23.50
N GLU A 290 -15.98 30.30 24.80
CA GLU A 290 -15.68 31.64 25.35
C GLU A 290 -14.17 31.85 25.55
N LEU A 291 -13.39 30.78 25.55
CA LEU A 291 -11.94 30.78 25.84
C LEU A 291 -11.08 30.44 24.62
N ALA A 292 -11.68 29.90 23.55
CA ALA A 292 -10.96 29.48 22.38
C ALA A 292 -11.84 29.48 21.13
N ASP A 293 -11.25 29.69 19.98
CA ASP A 293 -11.84 29.51 18.65
C ASP A 293 -11.54 28.11 18.14
N ILE A 294 -12.56 27.44 17.58
CA ILE A 294 -12.45 26.05 17.09
C ILE A 294 -12.66 26.06 15.59
N ASN A 295 -11.59 25.80 14.83
CA ASN A 295 -11.61 25.90 13.38
C ASN A 295 -11.13 24.61 12.71
N TYR A 296 -11.74 24.28 11.56
CA TYR A 296 -11.21 23.25 10.66
C TYR A 296 -10.12 23.86 9.78
N THR A 297 -8.93 23.27 9.85
CA THR A 297 -7.82 23.62 8.96
C THR A 297 -7.37 22.41 8.15
N ARG A 298 -6.68 22.67 7.03
CA ARG A 298 -6.05 21.61 6.24
C ARG A 298 -4.60 21.52 6.62
N GLY A 299 -4.17 20.33 6.98
CA GLY A 299 -2.80 20.08 7.37
C GLY A 299 -2.17 18.90 6.62
N ALA A 300 -0.94 18.60 7.01
CA ALA A 300 -0.22 17.46 6.48
C ALA A 300 -0.85 16.15 6.96
N GLN A 301 -1.09 15.23 6.03
CA GLN A 301 -1.52 13.88 6.37
C GLN A 301 -0.34 13.07 6.90
N MET A 302 0.77 13.14 6.21
CA MET A 302 2.03 12.51 6.57
C MET A 302 3.19 13.36 6.06
N ILE A 303 4.15 13.63 6.92
CA ILE A 303 5.38 14.32 6.55
C ILE A 303 6.46 13.26 6.40
N GLN A 304 6.97 13.12 5.17
CA GLN A 304 8.06 12.21 4.84
C GLN A 304 9.32 13.01 4.54
N SER A 305 10.44 12.51 5.02
CA SER A 305 11.75 13.06 4.72
C SER A 305 12.76 11.97 4.42
N GLU A 306 13.66 12.24 3.49
CA GLU A 306 14.73 11.34 3.09
C GLU A 306 16.02 12.15 2.98
N ASN A 307 17.08 11.72 3.64
CA ASN A 307 18.35 12.47 3.71
C ASN A 307 18.18 13.93 4.11
N THR A 308 17.32 14.21 5.08
CA THR A 308 16.96 15.56 5.58
C THR A 308 16.09 16.42 4.66
N PHE A 309 15.76 15.96 3.46
CA PHE A 309 14.87 16.67 2.53
C PHE A 309 13.45 16.14 2.65
N LEU A 310 12.46 17.04 2.56
CA LEU A 310 11.06 16.65 2.41
C LEU A 310 10.87 15.91 1.09
N VAL A 311 10.07 14.85 1.11
CA VAL A 311 9.85 14.01 -0.07
C VAL A 311 8.37 13.64 -0.22
N GLY A 312 7.89 13.65 -1.46
CA GLY A 312 6.61 13.07 -1.86
C GLY A 312 6.83 11.99 -2.89
N TYR A 313 5.87 11.08 -3.04
CA TYR A 313 5.99 9.94 -3.96
C TYR A 313 4.91 9.97 -5.02
N VAL A 314 5.30 9.82 -6.29
CA VAL A 314 4.40 9.49 -7.40
C VAL A 314 4.65 8.05 -7.76
N ILE A 315 3.71 7.18 -7.53
CA ILE A 315 3.84 5.75 -7.82
C ILE A 315 3.11 5.38 -9.10
N PHE A 316 3.59 4.35 -9.78
CA PHE A 316 2.99 3.83 -11.01
C PHE A 316 3.41 2.38 -11.25
N ASP A 317 2.69 1.70 -12.14
CA ASP A 317 2.98 0.34 -12.58
C ASP A 317 3.12 0.27 -14.09
N LYS A 318 3.75 -0.80 -14.57
CA LYS A 318 4.13 -1.02 -15.96
C LYS A 318 3.13 -1.87 -16.73
N LEU A 319 3.04 -1.66 -18.02
CA LEU A 319 2.43 -2.63 -18.92
C LEU A 319 3.20 -3.96 -18.91
N ALA A 320 2.46 -5.06 -18.96
CA ALA A 320 3.05 -6.39 -18.97
C ALA A 320 4.04 -6.58 -20.13
N GLY A 321 5.15 -7.28 -19.86
CA GLY A 321 6.16 -7.62 -20.87
C GLY A 321 7.23 -6.58 -21.14
N LYS A 322 7.21 -5.40 -20.48
CA LYS A 322 8.28 -4.40 -20.59
C LYS A 322 9.24 -4.45 -19.39
N ALA A 323 10.52 -4.19 -19.63
CA ALA A 323 11.52 -4.07 -18.58
C ALA A 323 11.38 -2.72 -17.85
N GLU A 324 11.57 -2.72 -16.52
CA GLU A 324 11.44 -1.50 -15.70
C GLU A 324 12.42 -0.39 -16.12
N VAL A 325 13.65 -0.77 -16.49
CA VAL A 325 14.67 0.18 -16.95
C VAL A 325 14.24 0.92 -18.23
N ASP A 326 13.58 0.22 -19.15
CA ASP A 326 13.14 0.83 -20.42
C ASP A 326 11.99 1.81 -20.19
N ILE A 327 11.09 1.47 -19.28
CA ILE A 327 9.98 2.33 -18.90
C ILE A 327 10.47 3.60 -18.22
N VAL A 328 11.42 3.46 -17.28
CA VAL A 328 12.03 4.62 -16.61
C VAL A 328 12.73 5.53 -17.62
N LYS A 329 13.45 4.97 -18.59
CA LYS A 329 14.09 5.76 -19.66
C LYS A 329 13.06 6.49 -20.53
N GLU A 330 11.98 5.80 -20.91
CA GLU A 330 10.90 6.40 -21.71
C GLU A 330 10.20 7.51 -20.94
N ALA A 331 9.84 7.27 -19.67
CA ALA A 331 9.21 8.24 -18.81
C ALA A 331 10.12 9.45 -18.54
N SER A 332 11.42 9.23 -18.26
CA SER A 332 12.39 10.32 -18.06
C SER A 332 12.46 11.22 -19.29
N ARG A 333 12.56 10.62 -20.49
CA ARG A 333 12.62 11.38 -21.75
C ARG A 333 11.36 12.23 -21.97
N ILE A 334 10.17 11.67 -21.68
CA ILE A 334 8.90 12.39 -21.85
C ILE A 334 8.80 13.55 -20.84
N LEU A 335 9.10 13.31 -19.56
CA LEU A 335 9.08 14.35 -18.54
C LEU A 335 10.08 15.47 -18.85
N GLU A 336 11.30 15.15 -19.27
CA GLU A 336 12.30 16.13 -19.67
C GLU A 336 11.87 16.94 -20.90
N GLN A 337 11.18 16.32 -21.85
CA GLN A 337 10.62 16.99 -23.00
C GLN A 337 9.53 17.97 -22.58
N GLN A 338 8.56 17.54 -21.76
CA GLN A 338 7.47 18.41 -21.28
C GLN A 338 7.98 19.56 -20.42
N ILE A 339 9.08 19.35 -19.66
CA ILE A 339 9.74 20.46 -18.93
C ILE A 339 10.34 21.48 -19.92
N LYS A 340 11.02 21.02 -20.97
CA LYS A 340 11.62 21.90 -21.99
C LYS A 340 10.55 22.68 -22.80
N GLU A 341 9.42 22.06 -23.07
CA GLU A 341 8.30 22.65 -23.79
C GLU A 341 7.45 23.56 -22.90
N GLY A 342 7.68 23.57 -21.60
CA GLY A 342 6.93 24.38 -20.62
C GLY A 342 5.57 23.81 -20.26
N GLU A 343 5.27 22.57 -20.66
CA GLU A 343 4.03 21.88 -20.30
C GLU A 343 4.05 21.36 -18.86
N LEU A 344 5.22 20.90 -18.41
CA LEU A 344 5.47 20.50 -17.01
C LEU A 344 6.34 21.56 -16.33
N ASN A 345 5.70 22.42 -15.52
CA ASN A 345 6.40 23.44 -14.77
C ASN A 345 6.65 22.98 -13.33
N LEU A 346 7.91 22.92 -12.94
CA LEU A 346 8.35 22.65 -11.58
C LEU A 346 8.80 23.96 -10.93
N ASP A 347 8.32 24.22 -9.72
CA ASP A 347 8.69 25.43 -8.99
C ASP A 347 10.19 25.39 -8.61
N PRO A 348 10.84 26.55 -8.40
CA PRO A 348 12.22 26.63 -7.98
C PRO A 348 12.46 25.84 -6.68
N GLY A 349 13.54 25.05 -6.65
CA GLY A 349 13.89 24.21 -5.50
C GLY A 349 13.24 22.83 -5.51
N VAL A 350 12.37 22.53 -6.48
CA VAL A 350 11.85 21.18 -6.71
C VAL A 350 12.81 20.36 -7.55
N SER A 351 13.04 19.14 -7.13
CA SER A 351 13.75 18.13 -7.92
C SER A 351 13.01 16.81 -7.85
N TYR A 352 13.24 15.95 -8.83
CA TYR A 352 12.66 14.62 -8.84
C TYR A 352 13.68 13.55 -9.21
N LYS A 353 13.45 12.34 -8.74
CA LYS A 353 14.28 11.18 -9.04
C LYS A 353 13.41 9.94 -9.18
N PHE A 354 13.63 9.18 -10.25
CA PHE A 354 13.05 7.85 -10.34
C PHE A 354 13.64 6.94 -9.26
N ALA A 355 12.79 6.09 -8.68
CA ALA A 355 13.15 5.16 -7.63
C ALA A 355 12.36 3.85 -7.79
N GLY A 356 12.93 2.77 -7.28
CA GLY A 356 12.32 1.45 -7.35
C GLY A 356 13.33 0.34 -7.62
N ASN A 357 12.80 -0.83 -7.99
CA ASN A 357 13.61 -2.01 -8.27
C ASN A 357 14.63 -1.79 -9.40
N TYR A 358 14.32 -0.90 -10.35
CA TYR A 358 15.23 -0.58 -11.44
C TYR A 358 16.59 -0.03 -10.98
N GLU A 359 16.65 0.71 -9.85
CA GLU A 359 17.91 1.22 -9.30
C GLU A 359 18.86 0.08 -8.91
N GLN A 360 18.31 -1.00 -8.35
CA GLN A 360 19.10 -2.17 -8.00
C GLN A 360 19.60 -2.89 -9.25
N GLN A 361 18.73 -2.99 -10.27
CA GLN A 361 19.08 -3.58 -11.55
C GLN A 361 20.17 -2.77 -12.26
N GLU A 362 20.07 -1.45 -12.28
CA GLU A 362 21.08 -0.56 -12.88
C GLU A 362 22.41 -0.66 -12.14
N ARG A 363 22.42 -0.67 -10.81
CA ARG A 363 23.62 -0.88 -10.00
C ARG A 363 24.23 -2.26 -10.26
N ALA A 364 23.42 -3.30 -10.36
CA ALA A 364 23.87 -4.65 -10.68
C ALA A 364 24.49 -4.70 -12.07
N THR A 365 23.83 -4.12 -13.07
CA THR A 365 24.32 -4.06 -14.46
C THR A 365 25.64 -3.30 -14.54
N SER A 366 25.75 -2.15 -13.89
CA SER A 366 26.99 -1.36 -13.85
C SER A 366 28.15 -2.12 -13.21
N ARG A 367 27.89 -2.87 -12.13
CA ARG A 367 28.89 -3.74 -11.50
C ARG A 367 29.28 -4.91 -12.41
N LEU A 368 28.30 -5.55 -13.06
CA LEU A 368 28.55 -6.66 -14.00
C LEU A 368 29.38 -6.23 -15.21
N MET A 369 29.18 -5.02 -15.73
CA MET A 369 29.99 -4.48 -16.82
C MET A 369 31.47 -4.38 -16.49
N ILE A 370 31.84 -4.29 -15.23
CA ILE A 370 33.24 -4.29 -14.78
C ILE A 370 33.69 -5.70 -14.40
N VAL A 371 32.87 -6.42 -13.62
CA VAL A 371 33.24 -7.71 -13.04
C VAL A 371 33.33 -8.81 -14.12
N VAL A 372 32.43 -8.81 -15.11
CA VAL A 372 32.43 -9.84 -16.16
C VAL A 372 33.69 -9.75 -17.06
N PRO A 373 34.07 -8.59 -17.64
CA PRO A 373 35.31 -8.49 -18.40
C PRO A 373 36.55 -8.83 -17.56
N LEU A 374 36.55 -8.42 -16.29
CA LEU A 374 37.68 -8.75 -15.40
C LEU A 374 37.76 -10.26 -15.13
N ALA A 375 36.65 -10.92 -14.88
CA ALA A 375 36.58 -12.37 -14.69
C ALA A 375 37.05 -13.12 -15.95
N LEU A 376 36.57 -12.68 -17.15
CA LEU A 376 36.97 -13.25 -18.41
C LEU A 376 38.49 -13.05 -18.66
N LEU A 377 39.01 -11.88 -18.31
CA LEU A 377 40.45 -11.62 -18.41
C LEU A 377 41.28 -12.52 -17.49
N ILE A 378 40.82 -12.74 -16.25
CA ILE A 378 41.48 -13.66 -15.30
C ILE A 378 41.43 -15.08 -15.84
N VAL A 379 40.30 -15.55 -16.37
CA VAL A 379 40.17 -16.88 -16.97
C VAL A 379 41.16 -17.00 -18.16
N LEU A 380 41.21 -15.98 -19.02
CA LEU A 380 42.14 -15.96 -20.15
C LEU A 380 43.61 -16.01 -19.70
N LEU A 381 43.96 -15.27 -18.64
CA LEU A 381 45.31 -15.32 -18.05
C LEU A 381 45.65 -16.70 -17.50
N VAL A 382 44.73 -17.32 -16.78
CA VAL A 382 44.91 -18.68 -16.24
C VAL A 382 45.16 -19.68 -17.38
N LEU A 383 44.36 -19.62 -18.45
CA LEU A 383 44.53 -20.44 -19.64
C LEU A 383 45.85 -20.15 -20.33
N TYR A 384 46.28 -18.88 -20.42
CA TYR A 384 47.56 -18.51 -20.96
C TYR A 384 48.74 -19.08 -20.16
N PHE A 385 48.71 -19.03 -18.85
CA PHE A 385 49.73 -19.66 -18.00
C PHE A 385 49.77 -21.17 -18.13
N GLN A 386 48.60 -21.80 -18.35
CA GLN A 386 48.50 -23.24 -18.58
C GLN A 386 49.06 -23.67 -19.94
N PHE A 387 48.66 -23.00 -21.01
CA PHE A 387 49.02 -23.41 -22.38
C PHE A 387 50.26 -22.70 -22.94
N LYS A 388 50.71 -21.62 -22.32
CA LYS A 388 51.86 -20.77 -22.72
C LYS A 388 51.79 -20.26 -24.17
N THR A 389 50.63 -20.32 -24.82
CA THR A 389 50.40 -19.81 -26.18
C THR A 389 49.03 -19.12 -26.23
N VAL A 390 48.98 -17.94 -26.81
CA VAL A 390 47.74 -17.14 -26.92
C VAL A 390 46.69 -17.87 -27.78
N THR A 391 47.13 -18.50 -28.87
CA THR A 391 46.22 -19.20 -29.78
C THR A 391 45.49 -20.36 -29.12
N ALA A 392 46.22 -21.21 -28.36
CA ALA A 392 45.62 -22.31 -27.63
C ALA A 392 44.66 -21.81 -26.51
N SER A 393 45.05 -20.74 -25.79
CA SER A 393 44.24 -20.12 -24.78
C SER A 393 42.93 -19.57 -25.32
N LEU A 394 42.94 -18.93 -26.48
CA LEU A 394 41.74 -18.40 -27.13
C LEU A 394 40.80 -19.50 -27.64
N ILE A 395 41.36 -20.61 -28.19
CA ILE A 395 40.56 -21.74 -28.67
C ILE A 395 39.83 -22.43 -27.49
N HIS A 396 40.45 -22.53 -26.33
CA HIS A 396 39.82 -23.12 -25.14
C HIS A 396 38.87 -22.14 -24.39
N PHE A 397 39.03 -20.85 -24.64
CA PHE A 397 38.16 -19.80 -24.07
C PHE A 397 36.86 -19.62 -24.85
N SER A 398 36.85 -19.89 -26.17
CA SER A 398 35.67 -19.80 -27.04
C SER A 398 34.71 -21.00 -26.89
#